data_852f1310ad627afc4ee486fa0678b4b9
#
_entry.id   852f1310ad627afc4ee486fa0678b4b9
#
_cell.length_a   1.000
_cell.length_b   1.000
_cell.length_c   1.000
_cell.angle_alpha   90.00
_cell.angle_beta   90.00
_cell.angle_gamma   90.00
#
_symmetry.space_group_name_H-M   'P 1'
#
loop_
_entity.id
_entity.type
_entity.pdbx_description
1 polymer ?
#
loop_
_entity_poly.entity_id
_entity_poly.type
_entity_poly.pdbx_seq_one_letter_code
_entity_poly.pdbx_strand_id
1 'polypeptide(L)'
;IRGYINAKDALNTEIALKNYGASQQAQAALLALPSLFGDASVLDEAAKLTDNPLALGALAHLKEVYAYLKEMGEEKYVSFDLGTVKSLAYYSGMVFTGLAEGVGAPVLSGGRYDGLCAQFGKNLAAVGFAIGMGRALRALGDESEGRPYIAVVCQKGGERQGWHFYKERLAAGERCDLFADGGSPAPAAYREIYVATAKGVEKC
;
A
#
# COMPACT_ATOMS: atom_id res chain seq x y z
N ILE A 1 -6.20 17.69 17.21
CA ILE A 1 -6.27 16.26 17.55
C ILE A 1 -5.37 15.44 16.60
N ARG A 2 -5.56 15.49 15.27
CA ARG A 2 -4.76 14.68 14.29
C ARG A 2 -3.25 14.80 14.50
N GLY A 3 -2.74 16.02 14.73
CA GLY A 3 -1.31 16.25 14.96
C GLY A 3 -0.80 15.58 16.25
N TYR A 4 -1.59 15.57 17.30
CA TYR A 4 -1.24 14.93 18.56
C TYR A 4 -1.22 13.40 18.44
N ILE A 5 -2.22 12.81 17.74
CA ILE A 5 -2.24 11.37 17.47
C ILE A 5 -1.00 10.96 16.68
N ASN A 6 -0.67 11.70 15.62
CA ASN A 6 0.50 11.42 14.77
C ASN A 6 1.83 11.59 15.52
N ALA A 7 1.89 12.51 16.48
CA ALA A 7 3.04 12.71 17.37
C ALA A 7 3.08 11.71 18.54
N LYS A 8 2.08 10.83 18.65
CA LYS A 8 1.87 9.90 19.78
C LYS A 8 1.78 10.62 21.15
N ASP A 9 1.27 11.86 21.13
CA ASP A 9 1.09 12.70 22.32
C ASP A 9 -0.27 12.40 22.96
N ALA A 10 -0.30 11.39 23.82
CA ALA A 10 -1.52 10.91 24.47
C ALA A 10 -2.15 12.00 25.36
N LEU A 11 -1.34 12.79 26.10
CA LEU A 11 -1.85 13.80 27.01
C LEU A 11 -2.60 14.92 26.27
N ASN A 12 -1.97 15.52 25.27
CA ASN A 12 -2.61 16.58 24.50
C ASN A 12 -3.77 16.04 23.62
N THR A 13 -3.72 14.78 23.20
CA THR A 13 -4.85 14.11 22.55
C THR A 13 -6.04 14.02 23.49
N GLU A 14 -5.85 13.56 24.73
CA GLU A 14 -6.91 13.44 25.72
C GLU A 14 -7.54 14.81 26.07
N ILE A 15 -6.71 15.81 26.34
CA ILE A 15 -7.15 17.18 26.63
C ILE A 15 -7.99 17.73 25.46
N ALA A 16 -7.50 17.57 24.23
CA ALA A 16 -8.18 18.07 23.05
C ALA A 16 -9.52 17.36 22.79
N LEU A 17 -9.60 16.05 23.05
CA LEU A 17 -10.82 15.25 22.92
C LEU A 17 -11.87 15.66 23.96
N LYS A 18 -11.48 15.89 25.22
CA LYS A 18 -12.34 16.39 26.29
C LYS A 18 -12.89 17.78 25.95
N ASN A 19 -12.04 18.69 25.49
CA ASN A 19 -12.44 20.04 25.10
C ASN A 19 -13.40 20.05 23.89
N TYR A 20 -13.25 19.07 23.00
CA TYR A 20 -14.16 18.89 21.85
C TYR A 20 -15.51 18.26 22.24
N GLY A 21 -15.64 17.72 23.44
CA GLY A 21 -16.84 17.04 23.90
C GLY A 21 -17.04 15.65 23.27
N ALA A 22 -15.95 14.97 22.92
CA ALA A 22 -16.01 13.62 22.37
C ALA A 22 -16.59 12.63 23.40
N SER A 23 -17.39 11.66 22.93
CA SER A 23 -17.92 10.59 23.80
C SER A 23 -16.78 9.76 24.40
N GLN A 24 -17.03 9.12 25.55
CA GLN A 24 -16.02 8.25 26.20
C GLN A 24 -15.52 7.15 25.25
N GLN A 25 -16.41 6.55 24.47
CA GLN A 25 -16.03 5.55 23.47
C GLN A 25 -15.12 6.12 22.38
N ALA A 26 -15.45 7.30 21.84
CA ALA A 26 -14.60 7.97 20.86
C ALA A 26 -13.22 8.37 21.43
N GLN A 27 -13.20 8.82 22.70
CA GLN A 27 -11.93 9.13 23.38
C GLN A 27 -11.08 7.86 23.53
N ALA A 28 -11.65 6.76 24.01
CA ALA A 28 -10.94 5.49 24.16
C ALA A 28 -10.39 4.98 22.82
N ALA A 29 -11.21 5.00 21.76
CA ALA A 29 -10.80 4.56 20.42
C ALA A 29 -9.64 5.41 19.87
N LEU A 30 -9.74 6.75 19.95
CA LEU A 30 -8.73 7.64 19.39
C LEU A 30 -7.42 7.66 20.20
N LEU A 31 -7.49 7.43 21.50
CA LEU A 31 -6.29 7.30 22.36
C LEU A 31 -5.57 5.96 22.13
N ALA A 32 -6.28 4.92 21.70
CA ALA A 32 -5.70 3.63 21.39
C ALA A 32 -4.97 3.60 20.03
N LEU A 33 -5.35 4.46 19.06
CA LEU A 33 -4.80 4.43 17.70
C LEU A 33 -3.25 4.39 17.64
N PRO A 34 -2.49 5.18 18.41
CA PRO A 34 -1.03 5.18 18.35
C PRO A 34 -0.38 3.86 18.77
N SER A 35 -1.10 3.00 19.51
CA SER A 35 -0.64 1.68 19.95
C SER A 35 -1.08 0.55 19.02
N LEU A 36 -2.02 0.82 18.11
CA LEU A 36 -2.49 -0.14 17.12
C LEU A 36 -1.54 -0.20 15.92
N PHE A 37 -0.42 -0.88 16.15
CA PHE A 37 0.62 -1.12 15.17
C PHE A 37 1.02 -2.61 15.18
N GLY A 38 1.11 -3.22 14.00
CA GLY A 38 1.55 -4.61 13.88
C GLY A 38 0.96 -5.33 12.66
N ASP A 39 0.72 -6.61 12.82
CA ASP A 39 0.11 -7.46 11.81
C ASP A 39 -1.40 -7.20 11.64
N ALA A 40 -2.08 -8.01 10.85
CA ALA A 40 -3.50 -7.82 10.55
C ALA A 40 -4.43 -7.95 11.78
N SER A 41 -3.97 -8.50 12.90
CA SER A 41 -4.79 -8.63 14.12
C SER A 41 -5.18 -7.27 14.69
N VAL A 42 -4.36 -6.24 14.49
CA VAL A 42 -4.67 -4.87 14.96
C VAL A 42 -5.95 -4.30 14.32
N LEU A 43 -6.34 -4.80 13.14
CA LEU A 43 -7.59 -4.39 12.48
C LEU A 43 -8.81 -4.96 13.24
N ASP A 44 -8.70 -6.16 13.81
CA ASP A 44 -9.74 -6.77 14.64
C ASP A 44 -9.82 -6.09 16.01
N GLU A 45 -8.69 -5.73 16.57
CA GLU A 45 -8.62 -4.95 17.82
C GLU A 45 -9.26 -3.58 17.64
N ALA A 46 -8.92 -2.86 16.57
CA ALA A 46 -9.51 -1.56 16.27
C ALA A 46 -11.03 -1.64 16.09
N ALA A 47 -11.53 -2.69 15.43
CA ALA A 47 -12.96 -2.87 15.21
C ALA A 47 -13.77 -3.02 16.51
N LYS A 48 -13.14 -3.52 17.59
CA LYS A 48 -13.78 -3.63 18.92
C LYS A 48 -13.91 -2.31 19.66
N LEU A 49 -13.15 -1.30 19.23
CA LEU A 49 -13.08 0.01 19.91
C LEU A 49 -14.12 1.01 19.38
N THR A 50 -14.81 0.69 18.29
CA THR A 50 -15.72 1.64 17.63
C THR A 50 -16.95 0.94 17.07
N ASP A 51 -18.07 1.63 17.09
CA ASP A 51 -19.31 1.28 16.38
C ASP A 51 -19.58 2.23 15.20
N ASN A 52 -18.65 3.16 14.92
CA ASN A 52 -18.78 4.09 13.81
C ASN A 52 -18.71 3.35 12.45
N PRO A 53 -19.79 3.41 11.63
CA PRO A 53 -19.85 2.65 10.39
C PRO A 53 -18.79 3.04 9.36
N LEU A 54 -18.34 4.31 9.34
CA LEU A 54 -17.28 4.76 8.46
C LEU A 54 -15.92 4.16 8.86
N ALA A 55 -15.65 4.11 10.17
CA ALA A 55 -14.42 3.49 10.68
C ALA A 55 -14.42 1.98 10.42
N LEU A 56 -15.53 1.30 10.70
CA LEU A 56 -15.68 -0.13 10.42
C LEU A 56 -15.55 -0.44 8.92
N GLY A 57 -16.14 0.40 8.06
CA GLY A 57 -15.98 0.28 6.59
C GLY A 57 -14.53 0.44 6.14
N ALA A 58 -13.79 1.39 6.72
CA ALA A 58 -12.37 1.57 6.43
C ALA A 58 -11.53 0.36 6.86
N LEU A 59 -11.79 -0.20 8.06
CA LEU A 59 -11.11 -1.40 8.54
C LEU A 59 -11.44 -2.63 7.67
N ALA A 60 -12.69 -2.78 7.23
CA ALA A 60 -13.09 -3.86 6.33
C ALA A 60 -12.34 -3.76 4.99
N HIS A 61 -12.21 -2.55 4.44
CA HIS A 61 -11.45 -2.34 3.20
C HIS A 61 -9.96 -2.67 3.37
N LEU A 62 -9.33 -2.32 4.50
CA LEU A 62 -7.93 -2.72 4.77
C LEU A 62 -7.78 -4.24 4.86
N LYS A 63 -8.75 -4.94 5.45
CA LYS A 63 -8.76 -6.42 5.49
C LYS A 63 -8.89 -7.02 4.09
N GLU A 64 -9.72 -6.44 3.24
CA GLU A 64 -9.87 -6.85 1.84
C GLU A 64 -8.54 -6.71 1.08
N VAL A 65 -7.89 -5.54 1.17
CA VAL A 65 -6.57 -5.32 0.57
C VAL A 65 -5.54 -6.32 1.10
N TYR A 66 -5.54 -6.58 2.40
CA TYR A 66 -4.63 -7.57 2.99
C TYR A 66 -4.88 -8.98 2.48
N ALA A 67 -6.14 -9.37 2.25
CA ALA A 67 -6.47 -10.67 1.68
C ALA A 67 -5.86 -10.84 0.28
N TYR A 68 -5.91 -9.82 -0.59
CA TYR A 68 -5.23 -9.83 -1.89
C TYR A 68 -3.71 -9.96 -1.75
N LEU A 69 -3.10 -9.21 -0.82
CA LEU A 69 -1.66 -9.30 -0.58
C LEU A 69 -1.25 -10.69 -0.09
N LYS A 70 -2.07 -11.31 0.74
CA LYS A 70 -1.88 -12.70 1.20
C LYS A 70 -2.00 -13.71 0.06
N GLU A 71 -2.96 -13.53 -0.86
CA GLU A 71 -3.04 -14.36 -2.07
C GLU A 71 -1.81 -14.24 -2.97
N MET A 72 -1.16 -13.08 -2.95
CA MET A 72 0.10 -12.82 -3.65
C MET A 72 1.34 -13.33 -2.91
N GLY A 73 1.21 -13.78 -1.64
CA GLY A 73 2.32 -14.22 -0.79
C GLY A 73 3.19 -13.07 -0.26
N GLU A 74 2.63 -11.86 -0.18
CA GLU A 74 3.34 -10.64 0.23
C GLU A 74 2.97 -10.17 1.65
N GLU A 75 2.14 -10.90 2.38
CA GLU A 75 1.67 -10.56 3.72
C GLU A 75 2.79 -10.32 4.73
N LYS A 76 3.91 -11.01 4.57
CA LYS A 76 5.10 -10.89 5.45
C LYS A 76 5.80 -9.52 5.37
N TYR A 77 5.53 -8.76 4.33
CA TYR A 77 6.09 -7.42 4.15
C TYR A 77 5.13 -6.31 4.58
N VAL A 78 3.95 -6.67 5.10
CA VAL A 78 2.88 -5.72 5.41
C VAL A 78 2.70 -5.61 6.91
N SER A 79 2.67 -4.37 7.39
CA SER A 79 2.23 -4.03 8.75
C SER A 79 1.22 -2.89 8.69
N PHE A 80 0.38 -2.81 9.70
CA PHE A 80 -0.63 -1.78 9.84
C PHE A 80 -0.22 -0.80 10.93
N ASP A 81 -0.37 0.50 10.66
CA ASP A 81 -0.18 1.59 11.62
C ASP A 81 -1.41 2.49 11.60
N LEU A 82 -2.31 2.27 12.55
CA LEU A 82 -3.54 3.05 12.66
C LEU A 82 -3.33 4.40 13.35
N GLY A 83 -2.15 4.61 13.95
CA GLY A 83 -1.73 5.90 14.50
C GLY A 83 -1.20 6.89 13.46
N THR A 84 -0.91 6.43 12.25
CA THR A 84 -0.43 7.32 11.17
C THR A 84 -1.58 8.13 10.58
N VAL A 85 -1.57 9.45 10.81
CA VAL A 85 -2.54 10.40 10.25
C VAL A 85 -1.83 11.29 9.24
N LYS A 86 -2.10 11.09 7.94
CA LYS A 86 -1.53 11.94 6.89
C LYS A 86 -2.15 13.33 6.88
N SER A 87 -1.32 14.34 6.70
CA SER A 87 -1.74 15.75 6.64
C SER A 87 -2.41 16.14 5.31
N LEU A 88 -2.17 15.37 4.25
CA LEU A 88 -2.70 15.66 2.91
C LEU A 88 -4.18 15.32 2.82
N ALA A 89 -5.01 16.34 2.66
CA ALA A 89 -6.47 16.22 2.69
C ALA A 89 -7.08 15.56 1.43
N TYR A 90 -6.28 15.31 0.39
CA TYR A 90 -6.80 14.73 -0.86
C TYR A 90 -6.96 13.20 -0.82
N TYR A 91 -6.37 12.50 0.16
CA TYR A 91 -6.58 11.07 0.28
C TYR A 91 -8.03 10.74 0.63
N SER A 92 -8.63 9.84 -0.14
CA SER A 92 -10.00 9.38 0.00
C SER A 92 -10.13 7.94 0.53
N GLY A 93 -9.01 7.26 0.72
CA GLY A 93 -8.96 5.87 1.16
C GLY A 93 -7.67 5.54 1.88
N MET A 94 -7.20 4.29 1.73
CA MET A 94 -5.97 3.84 2.37
C MET A 94 -4.78 4.69 1.94
N VAL A 95 -3.84 4.84 2.87
CA VAL A 95 -2.51 5.40 2.62
C VAL A 95 -1.46 4.34 2.95
N PHE A 96 -0.33 4.40 2.26
CA PHE A 96 0.76 3.46 2.51
C PHE A 96 2.12 4.15 2.46
N THR A 97 3.08 3.52 3.10
CA THR A 97 4.46 3.99 3.17
C THR A 97 5.37 2.77 3.02
N GLY A 98 6.33 2.83 2.12
CA GLY A 98 7.33 1.78 1.96
C GLY A 98 8.61 2.14 2.69
N LEU A 99 9.09 1.19 3.45
CA LEU A 99 10.36 1.26 4.19
C LEU A 99 11.32 0.23 3.60
N ALA A 100 12.61 0.52 3.65
CA ALA A 100 13.65 -0.42 3.28
C ALA A 100 14.70 -0.52 4.39
N GLU A 101 15.26 -1.69 4.58
CA GLU A 101 16.33 -1.93 5.54
C GLU A 101 17.53 -1.03 5.24
N GLY A 102 18.19 -0.52 6.27
CA GLY A 102 19.33 0.39 6.14
C GLY A 102 18.99 1.82 5.71
N VAL A 103 17.70 2.14 5.44
CA VAL A 103 17.26 3.48 5.08
C VAL A 103 16.35 4.04 6.16
N GLY A 104 16.84 5.00 6.94
CA GLY A 104 16.15 5.57 8.09
C GLY A 104 14.94 6.48 7.77
N ALA A 105 14.43 6.46 6.55
CA ALA A 105 13.29 7.26 6.10
C ALA A 105 12.49 6.52 5.01
N PRO A 106 11.19 6.84 4.83
CA PRO A 106 10.36 6.20 3.81
C PRO A 106 10.96 6.30 2.41
N VAL A 107 11.06 5.15 1.73
CA VAL A 107 11.51 5.07 0.33
C VAL A 107 10.39 5.46 -0.62
N LEU A 108 9.15 5.09 -0.29
CA LEU A 108 7.97 5.49 -1.05
C LEU A 108 6.82 5.87 -0.13
N SER A 109 5.88 6.63 -0.65
CA SER A 109 4.64 6.98 0.05
C SER A 109 3.53 7.23 -0.96
N GLY A 110 2.34 6.74 -0.69
CA GLY A 110 1.20 6.85 -1.59
C GLY A 110 -0.14 6.60 -0.91
N GLY A 111 -1.19 6.48 -1.72
CA GLY A 111 -2.54 6.18 -1.26
C GLY A 111 -3.59 6.40 -2.36
N ARG A 112 -4.85 6.17 -2.00
CA ARG A 112 -6.02 6.38 -2.85
C ARG A 112 -6.53 7.82 -2.73
N TYR A 113 -6.85 8.46 -3.86
CA TYR A 113 -7.23 9.89 -3.92
C TYR A 113 -8.27 10.20 -5.01
N ASP A 114 -9.37 9.47 -5.04
CA ASP A 114 -10.43 9.58 -6.05
C ASP A 114 -10.96 11.03 -6.19
N GLY A 115 -11.12 11.75 -5.07
CA GLY A 115 -11.62 13.13 -5.06
C GLY A 115 -10.71 14.14 -5.78
N LEU A 116 -9.45 13.83 -6.00
CA LEU A 116 -8.52 14.72 -6.70
C LEU A 116 -8.86 14.79 -8.19
N CYS A 117 -9.15 13.66 -8.83
CA CYS A 117 -9.54 13.61 -10.24
C CYS A 117 -10.88 14.36 -10.49
N ALA A 118 -11.80 14.30 -9.54
CA ALA A 118 -13.07 15.01 -9.62
C ALA A 118 -12.89 16.53 -9.68
N GLN A 119 -11.89 17.10 -9.00
CA GLN A 119 -11.58 18.54 -9.06
C GLN A 119 -11.11 18.98 -10.46
N PHE A 120 -10.64 18.06 -11.27
CA PHE A 120 -10.27 18.30 -12.68
C PHE A 120 -11.36 17.87 -13.68
N GLY A 121 -12.59 17.69 -13.21
CA GLY A 121 -13.75 17.39 -14.04
C GLY A 121 -13.89 15.93 -14.46
N LYS A 122 -13.12 15.00 -13.87
CA LYS A 122 -13.20 13.56 -14.16
C LYS A 122 -13.43 12.76 -12.87
N ASN A 123 -14.59 12.13 -12.77
CA ASN A 123 -14.89 11.25 -11.62
C ASN A 123 -14.29 9.87 -11.85
N LEU A 124 -13.03 9.70 -11.49
CA LEU A 124 -12.25 8.48 -11.65
C LEU A 124 -11.66 8.04 -10.31
N ALA A 125 -11.64 6.73 -10.06
CA ALA A 125 -10.84 6.16 -9.00
C ALA A 125 -9.35 6.37 -9.29
N ALA A 126 -8.59 6.80 -8.28
CA ALA A 126 -7.18 7.08 -8.44
C ALA A 126 -6.37 6.58 -7.25
N VAL A 127 -5.27 5.91 -7.56
CA VAL A 127 -4.25 5.49 -6.59
C VAL A 127 -2.88 5.81 -7.18
N GLY A 128 -1.93 6.17 -6.34
CA GLY A 128 -0.57 6.42 -6.79
C GLY A 128 0.39 6.60 -5.64
N PHE A 129 1.66 6.70 -5.99
CA PHE A 129 2.73 6.87 -5.02
C PHE A 129 3.89 7.68 -5.61
N ALA A 130 4.71 8.21 -4.71
CA ALA A 130 5.98 8.84 -5.05
C ALA A 130 7.13 8.05 -4.44
N ILE A 131 8.20 7.87 -5.22
CA ILE A 131 9.44 7.22 -4.80
C ILE A 131 10.51 8.28 -4.58
N GLY A 132 11.18 8.22 -3.43
CA GLY A 132 12.37 9.02 -3.15
C GLY A 132 13.59 8.39 -3.80
N MET A 133 13.93 8.77 -5.05
CA MET A 133 15.00 8.15 -5.84
C MET A 133 16.32 7.99 -5.10
N GLY A 134 16.80 9.04 -4.41
CA GLY A 134 18.04 8.95 -3.63
C GLY A 134 17.98 7.95 -2.45
N ARG A 135 16.78 7.67 -1.92
CA ARG A 135 16.57 6.65 -0.90
C ARG A 135 16.47 5.27 -1.52
N ALA A 136 15.78 5.15 -2.66
CA ALA A 136 15.67 3.90 -3.40
C ALA A 136 17.05 3.41 -3.87
N LEU A 137 17.88 4.30 -4.43
CA LEU A 137 19.25 3.95 -4.82
C LEU A 137 20.10 3.50 -3.64
N ARG A 138 19.97 4.13 -2.47
CA ARG A 138 20.66 3.68 -1.25
C ARG A 138 20.21 2.31 -0.78
N ALA A 139 18.91 2.00 -0.92
CA ALA A 139 18.36 0.69 -0.57
C ALA A 139 18.81 -0.41 -1.52
N LEU A 140 18.96 -0.10 -2.81
CA LEU A 140 19.39 -1.05 -3.83
C LEU A 140 20.89 -1.36 -3.81
N GLY A 141 21.72 -0.43 -3.29
CA GLY A 141 23.17 -0.57 -3.41
C GLY A 141 23.66 -0.49 -4.87
N ASP A 142 24.88 -0.96 -5.12
CA ASP A 142 25.55 -0.87 -6.44
C ASP A 142 25.22 -2.04 -7.40
N GLU A 143 24.09 -2.70 -7.25
CA GLU A 143 23.72 -3.81 -8.12
C GLU A 143 23.10 -3.36 -9.45
N SER A 144 23.89 -3.00 -10.42
CA SER A 144 23.38 -2.77 -11.79
C SER A 144 24.36 -3.21 -12.84
N GLU A 145 24.28 -4.45 -13.34
CA GLU A 145 24.74 -4.71 -14.73
C GLU A 145 24.18 -6.02 -15.31
N GLY A 146 23.67 -5.93 -16.53
CA GLY A 146 23.72 -7.03 -17.52
C GLY A 146 22.68 -8.14 -17.48
N ARG A 147 21.57 -8.01 -16.76
CA ARG A 147 20.55 -9.09 -16.65
C ARG A 147 19.57 -9.10 -17.83
N PRO A 148 19.09 -10.28 -18.28
CA PRO A 148 18.05 -10.37 -19.30
C PRO A 148 16.80 -9.58 -18.91
N TYR A 149 16.20 -8.89 -19.87
CA TYR A 149 15.04 -8.06 -19.67
C TYR A 149 13.78 -8.78 -20.15
N ILE A 150 12.85 -9.04 -19.27
CA ILE A 150 11.63 -9.81 -19.49
C ILE A 150 10.42 -8.91 -19.22
N ALA A 151 9.39 -8.98 -20.07
CA ALA A 151 8.08 -8.41 -19.80
C ALA A 151 7.08 -9.50 -19.45
N VAL A 152 6.30 -9.29 -18.38
CA VAL A 152 5.14 -10.11 -18.02
C VAL A 152 3.89 -9.27 -18.16
N VAL A 153 3.01 -9.62 -19.08
CA VAL A 153 1.75 -8.91 -19.36
C VAL A 153 0.60 -9.70 -18.79
N CYS A 154 -0.12 -9.17 -17.82
CA CYS A 154 -1.29 -9.82 -17.25
C CYS A 154 -2.54 -9.45 -18.05
N GLN A 155 -3.21 -10.46 -18.61
CA GLN A 155 -4.58 -10.30 -19.10
C GLN A 155 -5.55 -10.40 -17.92
N LYS A 156 -6.77 -9.91 -18.13
CA LYS A 156 -7.83 -9.94 -17.11
C LYS A 156 -8.02 -11.37 -16.55
N GLY A 157 -7.88 -11.51 -15.24
CA GLY A 157 -7.93 -12.77 -14.51
C GLY A 157 -6.60 -13.54 -14.47
N GLY A 158 -5.53 -13.01 -15.08
CA GLY A 158 -4.17 -13.59 -15.04
C GLY A 158 -3.21 -12.88 -14.06
N GLU A 159 -3.69 -11.91 -13.31
CA GLU A 159 -2.87 -11.05 -12.46
C GLU A 159 -2.10 -11.86 -11.40
N ARG A 160 -2.75 -12.85 -10.80
CA ARG A 160 -2.13 -13.73 -9.81
C ARG A 160 -1.01 -14.58 -10.41
N GLN A 161 -1.27 -15.21 -11.56
CA GLN A 161 -0.30 -16.04 -12.26
C GLN A 161 0.89 -15.20 -12.75
N GLY A 162 0.61 -14.02 -13.29
CA GLY A 162 1.64 -13.07 -13.72
C GLY A 162 2.52 -12.60 -12.57
N TRP A 163 1.92 -12.31 -11.40
CA TRP A 163 2.66 -11.93 -10.22
C TRP A 163 3.59 -13.03 -9.71
N HIS A 164 3.11 -14.27 -9.60
CA HIS A 164 3.94 -15.41 -9.17
C HIS A 164 5.10 -15.65 -10.14
N PHE A 165 4.85 -15.66 -11.44
CA PHE A 165 5.88 -15.81 -12.44
C PHE A 165 6.92 -14.68 -12.38
N TYR A 166 6.46 -13.43 -12.28
CA TYR A 166 7.34 -12.27 -12.09
C TYR A 166 8.26 -12.43 -10.87
N LYS A 167 7.72 -12.84 -9.72
CA LYS A 167 8.49 -13.06 -8.50
C LYS A 167 9.52 -14.18 -8.65
N GLU A 168 9.17 -15.26 -9.34
CA GLU A 168 10.08 -16.37 -9.64
C GLU A 168 11.25 -15.90 -10.50
N ARG A 169 11.00 -15.08 -11.52
CA ARG A 169 12.06 -14.52 -12.37
C ARG A 169 12.97 -13.56 -11.62
N LEU A 170 12.40 -12.69 -10.78
CA LEU A 170 13.21 -11.83 -9.91
C LEU A 170 14.08 -12.64 -8.94
N ALA A 171 13.53 -13.70 -8.33
CA ALA A 171 14.28 -14.58 -7.44
C ALA A 171 15.41 -15.32 -8.16
N ALA A 172 15.26 -15.62 -9.45
CA ALA A 172 16.29 -16.16 -10.33
C ALA A 172 17.34 -15.11 -10.75
N GLY A 173 17.21 -13.86 -10.30
CA GLY A 173 18.13 -12.78 -10.63
C GLY A 173 17.92 -12.12 -12.00
N GLU A 174 16.80 -12.36 -12.65
CA GLU A 174 16.46 -11.76 -13.96
C GLU A 174 15.83 -10.37 -13.78
N ARG A 175 16.05 -9.47 -14.74
CA ARG A 175 15.32 -8.20 -14.84
C ARG A 175 13.97 -8.43 -15.46
N CYS A 176 12.92 -8.03 -14.79
CA CYS A 176 11.56 -8.29 -15.23
C CYS A 176 10.66 -7.09 -14.92
N ASP A 177 9.80 -6.73 -15.87
CA ASP A 177 8.72 -5.75 -15.67
C ASP A 177 7.37 -6.46 -15.69
N LEU A 178 6.46 -6.00 -14.82
CA LEU A 178 5.09 -6.53 -14.74
C LEU A 178 4.09 -5.47 -15.22
N PHE A 179 3.28 -5.85 -16.21
CA PHE A 179 2.16 -5.06 -16.74
C PHE A 179 0.85 -5.68 -16.28
N ALA A 180 0.37 -5.21 -15.11
CA ALA A 180 -0.78 -5.81 -14.44
C ALA A 180 -2.14 -5.47 -15.09
N ASP A 181 -2.19 -4.44 -15.93
CA ASP A 181 -3.39 -3.89 -16.56
C ASP A 181 -3.55 -4.28 -18.05
N GLY A 182 -2.78 -5.25 -18.53
CA GLY A 182 -2.78 -5.64 -19.94
C GLY A 182 -2.04 -4.66 -20.84
N GLY A 183 -1.14 -3.85 -20.28
CA GLY A 183 -0.31 -2.91 -21.05
C GLY A 183 0.47 -3.59 -22.18
N SER A 184 0.79 -2.83 -23.21
CA SER A 184 1.59 -3.31 -24.34
C SER A 184 3.03 -2.85 -24.22
N PRO A 185 3.96 -3.73 -23.77
CA PRO A 185 5.38 -3.40 -23.77
C PRO A 185 5.88 -3.21 -25.20
N ALA A 186 6.80 -2.26 -25.40
CA ALA A 186 7.46 -2.09 -26.68
C ALA A 186 8.34 -3.34 -26.98
N PRO A 187 8.07 -4.13 -28.01
CA PRO A 187 8.77 -5.41 -28.22
C PRO A 187 10.30 -5.27 -28.28
N ALA A 188 10.79 -4.16 -28.81
CA ALA A 188 12.23 -3.90 -28.93
C ALA A 188 12.93 -3.65 -27.57
N ALA A 189 12.18 -3.42 -26.48
CA ALA A 189 12.74 -3.16 -25.16
C ALA A 189 12.98 -4.45 -24.34
N TYR A 190 12.45 -5.59 -24.79
CA TYR A 190 12.48 -6.85 -24.04
C TYR A 190 13.03 -7.98 -24.89
N ARG A 191 13.80 -8.86 -24.28
CA ARG A 191 14.27 -10.10 -24.93
C ARG A 191 13.18 -11.15 -24.99
N GLU A 192 12.32 -11.16 -23.98
CA GLU A 192 11.22 -12.11 -23.86
C GLU A 192 9.97 -11.41 -23.34
N ILE A 193 8.82 -11.79 -23.90
CA ILE A 193 7.51 -11.32 -23.44
C ILE A 193 6.69 -12.54 -23.07
N TYR A 194 6.09 -12.51 -21.89
CA TYR A 194 5.19 -13.53 -21.38
C TYR A 194 3.80 -12.94 -21.16
N VAL A 195 2.78 -13.71 -21.47
CA VAL A 195 1.38 -13.34 -21.23
C VAL A 195 0.83 -14.26 -20.15
N ALA A 196 0.36 -13.66 -19.07
CA ALA A 196 -0.31 -14.33 -17.98
C ALA A 196 -1.83 -14.27 -18.17
N THR A 197 -2.48 -15.41 -18.11
CA THR A 197 -3.92 -15.59 -18.20
C THR A 197 -4.43 -16.34 -16.98
N ALA A 198 -5.76 -16.45 -16.82
CA ALA A 198 -6.35 -17.30 -15.78
C ALA A 198 -5.91 -18.77 -15.84
N LYS A 199 -5.43 -19.25 -17.01
CA LYS A 199 -4.98 -20.64 -17.23
C LYS A 199 -3.50 -20.85 -16.98
N GLY A 200 -2.68 -19.80 -16.94
CA GLY A 200 -1.25 -19.87 -16.76
C GLY A 200 -0.49 -18.76 -17.47
N VAL A 201 0.84 -18.93 -17.56
CA VAL A 201 1.75 -17.97 -18.21
C VAL A 201 2.39 -18.65 -19.44
N GLU A 202 2.33 -17.98 -20.57
CA GLU A 202 2.87 -18.46 -21.85
C GLU A 202 3.83 -17.43 -22.44
N LYS A 203 4.88 -17.87 -23.11
CA LYS A 203 5.81 -17.02 -23.85
C LYS A 203 5.21 -16.64 -25.20
N CYS A 204 5.32 -15.35 -25.56
CA CYS A 204 4.92 -14.82 -26.87
C CYS A 204 6.04 -14.90 -27.90
#